data_e47796136fef95cd7435fb93e7271ab8
#
_entry.id   e47796136fef95cd7435fb93e7271ab8
#
_cell.length_a   1.000
_cell.length_b   1.000
_cell.length_c   1.000
_cell.angle_alpha   90.00
_cell.angle_beta   90.00
_cell.angle_gamma   90.00
#
_symmetry.space_group_name_H-M   'P 1'
#
loop_
_entity.id
_entity.type
_entity.pdbx_description
1 polymer ?
#
loop_
_entity_poly.entity_id
_entity_poly.type
_entity_poly.pdbx_seq_one_letter_code
_entity_poly.pdbx_strand_id
1 'polypeptide(L)'
;MNMKNDNNEDNFEILRNLYKNPDFSQRDLAKTTGFSLGKLNYCLKSLKDKGLVKIKRFKKRSNKIGHIKYVLTPQGVSFRTRLTINFMKRKMKEYDELKIELKK
;
A
#
# COMPACT_ATOMS: atom_id res chain seq x y z
N MET A 1 5.34 20.15 -9.21
CA MET A 1 4.55 18.97 -8.87
C MET A 1 5.33 18.04 -7.96
N ASN A 2 4.76 17.69 -6.85
CA ASN A 2 5.47 16.88 -5.87
C ASN A 2 5.14 15.40 -6.03
N MET A 3 5.87 14.75 -6.93
CA MET A 3 5.68 13.32 -7.22
C MET A 3 5.92 12.43 -6.01
N LYS A 4 6.75 12.87 -5.07
CA LYS A 4 7.07 12.07 -3.88
C LYS A 4 5.87 11.89 -2.96
N ASN A 5 5.05 12.93 -2.78
CA ASN A 5 3.87 12.84 -1.93
C ASN A 5 2.82 11.91 -2.53
N ASP A 6 2.58 12.03 -3.83
CA ASP A 6 1.64 11.15 -4.53
C ASP A 6 2.08 9.70 -4.42
N ASN A 7 3.38 9.43 -4.62
CA ASN A 7 3.91 8.08 -4.50
C ASN A 7 3.77 7.53 -3.10
N ASN A 8 3.95 8.36 -2.07
CA ASN A 8 3.83 7.91 -0.68
C ASN A 8 2.39 7.52 -0.35
N GLU A 9 1.41 8.29 -0.81
CA GLU A 9 0.02 7.95 -0.57
C GLU A 9 -0.38 6.68 -1.32
N ASP A 10 0.03 6.56 -2.57
CA ASP A 10 -0.25 5.37 -3.38
C ASP A 10 0.42 4.15 -2.77
N ASN A 11 1.67 4.28 -2.39
CA ASN A 11 2.40 3.19 -1.75
C ASN A 11 1.74 2.78 -0.44
N PHE A 12 1.29 3.74 0.35
CA PHE A 12 0.60 3.46 1.60
C PHE A 12 -0.68 2.67 1.36
N GLU A 13 -1.47 3.03 0.34
CA GLU A 13 -2.68 2.30 -0.02
C GLU A 13 -2.38 0.85 -0.35
N ILE A 14 -1.34 0.61 -1.12
CA ILE A 14 -0.95 -0.75 -1.50
C ILE A 14 -0.49 -1.53 -0.28
N LEU A 15 0.39 -0.97 0.53
CA LEU A 15 0.91 -1.63 1.72
C LEU A 15 -0.20 -1.94 2.71
N ARG A 16 -1.12 -1.01 2.89
CA ARG A 16 -2.26 -1.17 3.78
C ARG A 16 -3.15 -2.34 3.33
N ASN A 17 -3.43 -2.40 2.04
CA ASN A 17 -4.28 -3.45 1.50
C ASN A 17 -3.60 -4.82 1.55
N LEU A 18 -2.30 -4.88 1.30
CA LEU A 18 -1.55 -6.12 1.43
C LEU A 18 -1.50 -6.60 2.87
N TYR A 19 -1.41 -5.69 3.81
CA TYR A 19 -1.41 -6.05 5.22
C TYR A 19 -2.74 -6.63 5.66
N LYS A 20 -3.84 -6.00 5.23
CA LYS A 20 -5.19 -6.45 5.59
C LYS A 20 -5.58 -7.73 4.86
N ASN A 21 -5.11 -7.90 3.65
CA ASN A 21 -5.52 -8.98 2.76
C ASN A 21 -4.30 -9.61 2.11
N PRO A 22 -3.56 -10.45 2.85
CA PRO A 22 -2.31 -11.02 2.33
C PRO A 22 -2.52 -11.89 1.09
N ASP A 23 -3.73 -12.35 0.85
CA ASP A 23 -4.03 -13.25 -0.27
C ASP A 23 -4.47 -12.50 -1.54
N PHE A 24 -4.52 -11.19 -1.50
CA PHE A 24 -4.94 -10.42 -2.67
C PHE A 24 -4.01 -10.66 -3.85
N SER A 25 -4.63 -10.91 -5.01
CA SER A 25 -3.94 -10.89 -6.28
C SER A 25 -3.72 -9.43 -6.73
N GLN A 26 -2.95 -9.24 -7.80
CA GLN A 26 -2.81 -7.90 -8.38
C GLN A 26 -4.15 -7.35 -8.82
N ARG A 27 -5.01 -8.21 -9.37
CA ARG A 27 -6.34 -7.81 -9.80
C ARG A 27 -7.17 -7.31 -8.63
N ASP A 28 -7.11 -8.02 -7.50
CA ASP A 28 -7.82 -7.62 -6.29
C ASP A 28 -7.31 -6.27 -5.78
N LEU A 29 -6.01 -6.08 -5.79
CA LEU A 29 -5.42 -4.81 -5.40
C LEU A 29 -5.86 -3.67 -6.31
N ALA A 30 -5.89 -3.91 -7.60
CA ALA A 30 -6.33 -2.89 -8.55
C ALA A 30 -7.78 -2.49 -8.30
N LYS A 31 -8.64 -3.47 -8.05
CA LYS A 31 -10.04 -3.21 -7.75
C LYS A 31 -10.21 -2.40 -6.47
N THR A 32 -9.51 -2.79 -5.42
CA THR A 32 -9.68 -2.18 -4.10
C THR A 32 -9.09 -0.77 -4.06
N THR A 33 -7.95 -0.57 -4.70
CA THR A 33 -7.30 0.75 -4.71
C THR A 33 -7.87 1.69 -5.76
N GLY A 34 -8.51 1.14 -6.78
CA GLY A 34 -8.95 1.92 -7.93
C GLY A 34 -7.82 2.27 -8.89
N PHE A 35 -6.64 1.69 -8.70
CA PHE A 35 -5.49 1.97 -9.56
C PHE A 35 -5.59 1.16 -10.86
N SER A 36 -5.10 1.74 -11.95
CA SER A 36 -4.91 0.99 -13.18
C SER A 36 -3.84 -0.08 -12.96
N LEU A 37 -3.86 -1.12 -13.78
CA LEU A 37 -2.85 -2.17 -13.68
C LEU A 37 -1.44 -1.62 -13.90
N GLY A 38 -1.30 -0.67 -14.83
CA GLY A 38 -0.01 -0.03 -15.08
C GLY A 38 0.51 0.73 -13.86
N LYS A 39 -0.35 1.51 -13.24
CA LYS A 39 0.00 2.24 -12.02
C LYS A 39 0.36 1.29 -10.90
N LEU A 40 -0.45 0.24 -10.73
CA LEU A 40 -0.22 -0.76 -9.70
C LEU A 40 1.13 -1.45 -9.89
N ASN A 41 1.41 -1.88 -11.11
CA ASN A 41 2.68 -2.53 -11.43
C ASN A 41 3.88 -1.62 -11.16
N TYR A 42 3.75 -0.35 -11.54
CA TYR A 42 4.80 0.63 -11.29
C TYR A 42 5.08 0.77 -9.78
N CYS A 43 4.03 0.90 -9.00
CA CYS A 43 4.16 1.05 -7.55
C CYS A 43 4.71 -0.21 -6.90
N LEU A 44 4.22 -1.38 -7.30
CA LEU A 44 4.69 -2.66 -6.74
C LEU A 44 6.16 -2.88 -7.05
N LYS A 45 6.60 -2.53 -8.27
CA LYS A 45 8.01 -2.63 -8.62
C LYS A 45 8.86 -1.71 -7.76
N SER A 46 8.41 -0.48 -7.55
CA SER A 46 9.10 0.47 -6.69
C SER A 46 9.20 -0.05 -5.26
N LEU A 47 8.10 -0.58 -4.72
CA LEU A 47 8.08 -1.13 -3.36
C LEU A 47 9.00 -2.34 -3.24
N LYS A 48 9.05 -3.17 -4.27
CA LYS A 48 9.95 -4.32 -4.31
C LYS A 48 11.42 -3.87 -4.31
N ASP A 49 11.73 -2.87 -5.11
CA ASP A 49 13.10 -2.33 -5.19
C ASP A 49 13.54 -1.76 -3.86
N LYS A 50 12.62 -1.24 -3.07
CA LYS A 50 12.88 -0.71 -1.73
C LYS A 50 12.91 -1.79 -0.65
N GLY A 51 12.63 -3.04 -1.01
CA GLY A 51 12.61 -4.14 -0.06
C GLY A 51 11.39 -4.18 0.84
N LEU A 52 10.32 -3.49 0.46
CA LEU A 52 9.09 -3.42 1.27
C LEU A 52 8.09 -4.50 0.92
N VAL A 53 8.15 -5.02 -0.31
CA VAL A 53 7.38 -6.18 -0.74
C VAL A 53 8.31 -7.13 -1.45
N LYS A 54 7.90 -8.39 -1.53
CA LYS A 54 8.62 -9.39 -2.31
C LYS A 54 7.63 -10.21 -3.12
N ILE A 55 8.12 -10.84 -4.16
CA ILE A 55 7.32 -11.71 -4.99
C ILE A 55 7.33 -13.11 -4.38
N LYS A 56 6.15 -13.70 -4.27
CA LYS A 56 6.01 -15.09 -3.87
C LYS A 56 5.28 -15.83 -4.97
N ARG A 57 5.85 -16.94 -5.41
CA ARG A 57 5.26 -17.78 -6.44
C ARG A 57 4.57 -18.96 -5.80
N PHE A 58 3.35 -19.21 -6.25
CA PHE A 58 2.58 -20.35 -5.80
C PHE A 58 2.38 -21.27 -6.99
N LYS A 59 2.69 -22.56 -6.81
CA LYS A 59 2.38 -23.57 -7.81
C LYS A 59 0.95 -24.04 -7.58
N LYS A 60 0.14 -23.92 -8.62
CA LYS A 60 -1.17 -24.59 -8.60
C LYS A 60 -1.02 -26.00 -9.11
N ARG A 61 -1.72 -26.93 -8.45
CA ARG A 61 -1.68 -28.34 -8.80
C ARG A 61 -2.04 -28.60 -10.26
N SER A 62 -3.05 -27.93 -10.78
CA SER A 62 -3.59 -28.20 -12.11
C SER A 62 -3.17 -27.16 -13.12
N ASN A 63 -2.29 -26.25 -12.78
CA ASN A 63 -1.94 -25.16 -13.64
C ASN A 63 -0.47 -25.11 -13.90
N LYS A 64 -0.15 -24.91 -15.16
CA LYS A 64 1.23 -24.81 -15.61
C LYS A 64 1.86 -23.49 -15.24
N ILE A 65 1.05 -22.47 -15.01
CA ILE A 65 1.53 -21.13 -14.69
C ILE A 65 1.37 -20.89 -13.22
N GLY A 66 2.48 -20.65 -12.54
CA GLY A 66 2.46 -20.30 -11.14
C GLY A 66 1.84 -18.92 -10.94
N HIS A 67 1.05 -18.78 -9.89
CA HIS A 67 0.56 -17.47 -9.51
C HIS A 67 1.65 -16.68 -8.83
N ILE A 68 1.76 -15.43 -9.24
CA ILE A 68 2.67 -14.49 -8.61
C ILE A 68 1.86 -13.60 -7.70
N LYS A 69 2.24 -13.54 -6.44
CA LYS A 69 1.64 -12.62 -5.48
C LYS A 69 2.74 -11.77 -4.87
N TYR A 70 2.38 -10.55 -4.54
CA TYR A 70 3.25 -9.68 -3.77
C TYR A 70 2.88 -9.80 -2.31
N VAL A 71 3.88 -9.95 -1.45
CA VAL A 71 3.68 -10.06 -0.01
C VAL A 71 4.57 -9.05 0.69
N LEU A 72 4.14 -8.60 1.86
CA LEU A 72 4.93 -7.67 2.65
C LEU A 72 6.16 -8.35 3.24
N THR A 73 7.27 -7.64 3.22
CA THR A 73 8.45 -8.03 4.00
C THR A 73 8.29 -7.48 5.43
N PRO A 74 9.13 -7.92 6.39
CA PRO A 74 9.12 -7.29 7.72
C PRO A 74 9.37 -5.79 7.64
N GLN A 75 10.26 -5.35 6.74
CA GLN A 75 10.50 -3.93 6.52
C GLN A 75 9.25 -3.23 5.99
N GLY A 76 8.49 -3.91 5.14
CA GLY A 76 7.23 -3.39 4.61
C GLY A 76 6.21 -3.18 5.70
N VAL A 77 6.10 -4.13 6.64
CA VAL A 77 5.19 -4.00 7.78
C VAL A 77 5.58 -2.81 8.64
N SER A 78 6.87 -2.68 8.96
CA SER A 78 7.36 -1.56 9.76
C SER A 78 7.11 -0.22 9.07
N PHE A 79 7.37 -0.15 7.77
CA PHE A 79 7.16 1.06 6.99
C PHE A 79 5.68 1.45 6.97
N ARG A 80 4.80 0.48 6.75
CA ARG A 80 3.37 0.71 6.80
C ARG A 80 2.93 1.28 8.16
N THR A 81 3.45 0.70 9.24
CA THR A 81 3.12 1.16 10.58
C THR A 81 3.54 2.61 10.78
N ARG A 82 4.75 2.96 10.32
CA ARG A 82 5.23 4.33 10.43
C ARG A 82 4.36 5.31 9.64
N LEU A 83 3.99 4.93 8.43
CA LEU A 83 3.11 5.77 7.61
C LEU A 83 1.73 5.92 8.25
N THR A 84 1.22 4.85 8.84
CA THR A 84 -0.07 4.89 9.54
C THR A 84 -0.02 5.88 10.70
N ILE A 85 1.02 5.81 11.51
CA ILE A 85 1.18 6.71 12.65
C ILE A 85 1.28 8.17 12.18
N ASN A 86 2.06 8.42 11.13
CA ASN A 86 2.20 9.77 10.60
C ASN A 86 0.89 10.29 10.05
N PHE A 87 0.13 9.44 9.36
CA PHE A 87 -1.18 9.80 8.83
C PHE A 87 -2.14 10.15 9.97
N MET A 88 -2.16 9.33 11.01
CA MET A 88 -3.00 9.58 12.18
C MET A 88 -2.67 10.91 12.86
N LYS A 89 -1.39 11.20 13.00
CA LYS A 89 -0.95 12.46 13.61
C LYS A 89 -1.44 13.67 12.81
N ARG A 90 -1.37 13.58 11.48
CA ARG A 90 -1.87 14.67 10.64
C ARG A 90 -3.37 14.83 10.77
N LYS A 91 -4.11 13.72 10.82
CA LYS A 91 -5.56 13.77 10.97
C LYS A 91 -5.97 14.31 12.33
N MET A 92 -5.25 13.96 13.38
CA MET A 92 -5.51 14.49 14.70
C MET A 92 -5.29 16.00 14.77
N LYS A 93 -4.23 16.47 14.11
CA LYS A 93 -3.95 17.91 14.05
C LYS A 93 -5.06 18.65 13.31
N GLU A 94 -5.49 18.13 12.17
CA GLU A 94 -6.60 18.72 11.42
C GLU A 94 -7.88 18.76 12.25
N TYR A 95 -8.16 17.67 12.97
CA TYR A 95 -9.32 17.59 13.82
C TYR A 95 -9.29 18.65 14.92
N ASP A 96 -8.15 18.82 15.58
CA ASP A 96 -7.98 19.81 16.63
C ASP A 96 -8.16 21.23 16.09
N GLU A 97 -7.62 21.50 14.89
CA GLU A 97 -7.78 22.79 14.23
C GLU A 97 -9.25 23.10 13.94
N LEU A 98 -9.99 22.09 13.46
CA LEU A 98 -11.41 22.25 13.18
C LEU A 98 -12.21 22.50 14.45
N LYS A 99 -11.86 21.82 15.53
CA LYS A 99 -12.50 22.05 16.82
C LYS A 99 -12.33 23.49 17.31
N ILE A 100 -11.15 24.04 17.13
CA ILE A 100 -10.87 25.42 17.48
C ILE A 100 -11.74 26.36 16.66
N GLU A 101 -11.87 26.10 15.37
CA GLU A 101 -12.72 26.91 14.48
C GLU A 101 -14.18 26.92 14.95
N LEU A 102 -14.69 25.77 15.39
CA LEU A 102 -16.06 25.68 15.85
C LEU A 102 -16.33 26.49 17.13
N LYS A 103 -15.31 26.72 17.93
CA LYS A 103 -15.46 27.49 19.18
C LYS A 103 -15.47 28.99 18.96
N LYS A 104 -15.11 29.44 17.81
CA LYS A 104 -15.18 30.86 17.46
C LYS A 104 -16.56 31.19 16.86
#